data_8785296bf84f5be929f17964b5ad8078
#
_entry.id   8785296bf84f5be929f17964b5ad8078
#
_cell.length_a   1.000
_cell.length_b   1.000
_cell.length_c   1.000
_cell.angle_alpha   90.00
_cell.angle_beta   90.00
_cell.angle_gamma   90.00
#
_symmetry.space_group_name_H-M   'P 1'
#
loop_
_entity.id
_entity.type
_entity.pdbx_description
1 polymer ?
#
loop_
_entity_poly.entity_id
_entity_poly.type
_entity_poly.pdbx_seq_one_letter_code
_entity_poly.pdbx_strand_id
1 'polypeptide(L)'
;PNLVFTPVKTLLEKFPSEQFFEDNSFSLKIGDSISQTDLLNRLIKLGYKRSTMVSDIGEFSIRGDIADIYSLEENPIRLEFWGDEIVDIRFFNNETQKSIKKITEPVYIRPLYKFVLPDNPPNEFPKELKEQFENEGYFEGINVYQSYFNSDLVNILDYFKDYIIVFDEYAEVSAKYQQIDDNFINSYNEALKTNQIYALKEINHFTWEEIIKKTAGMQKIYLNNFLSDENNEVIDIDARNVQIFDADMLAVAKFLQEHKGYQITIATDFQERVKEVLAEYDIFDINYIR
;
A
#
# COMPACT_ATOMS: atom_id res chain seq x y z
N PRO A 1 -5.58 7.54 -10.21
CA PRO A 1 -4.70 8.67 -9.92
C PRO A 1 -3.90 9.04 -11.16
N ASN A 2 -3.59 10.34 -11.33
CA ASN A 2 -2.83 10.83 -12.48
C ASN A 2 -1.32 10.65 -12.29
N LEU A 3 -0.87 10.42 -11.08
CA LEU A 3 0.54 10.21 -10.72
C LEU A 3 0.63 9.22 -9.56
N VAL A 4 1.54 8.26 -9.69
CA VAL A 4 1.79 7.22 -8.68
C VAL A 4 3.30 7.16 -8.42
N PHE A 5 3.70 7.35 -7.17
CA PHE A 5 5.08 7.14 -6.73
C PHE A 5 5.21 5.76 -6.09
N THR A 6 6.24 5.02 -6.49
CA THR A 6 6.51 3.70 -5.93
C THR A 6 8.00 3.48 -5.70
N PRO A 7 8.41 2.93 -4.54
CA PRO A 7 9.78 2.52 -4.34
C PRO A 7 10.10 1.24 -5.12
N VAL A 8 11.38 1.01 -5.41
CA VAL A 8 11.87 -0.19 -6.11
C VAL A 8 11.37 -1.48 -5.47
N LYS A 9 11.29 -1.53 -4.15
CA LYS A 9 10.80 -2.72 -3.42
C LYS A 9 9.40 -3.14 -3.88
N THR A 10 8.50 -2.19 -4.12
CA THR A 10 7.14 -2.49 -4.57
C THR A 10 7.11 -3.08 -5.98
N LEU A 11 8.03 -2.68 -6.85
CA LEU A 11 8.16 -3.31 -8.19
C LEU A 11 8.52 -4.79 -8.12
N LEU A 12 9.18 -5.22 -7.05
CA LEU A 12 9.57 -6.62 -6.85
C LEU A 12 8.45 -7.45 -6.24
N GLU A 13 7.53 -6.84 -5.52
CA GLU A 13 6.47 -7.57 -4.83
C GLU A 13 5.47 -8.17 -5.81
N LYS A 14 4.96 -9.36 -5.44
CA LYS A 14 3.84 -10.01 -6.09
C LYS A 14 2.53 -9.55 -5.43
N PHE A 15 1.56 -9.17 -6.27
CA PHE A 15 0.24 -8.70 -5.87
C PHE A 15 -0.85 -9.61 -6.45
N PRO A 16 -2.03 -9.70 -5.84
CA PRO A 16 -3.17 -10.35 -6.46
C PRO A 16 -3.56 -9.65 -7.76
N SER A 17 -4.18 -10.34 -8.70
CA SER A 17 -4.76 -9.69 -9.88
C SER A 17 -6.02 -8.87 -9.52
N GLU A 18 -6.48 -8.00 -10.44
CA GLU A 18 -7.77 -7.32 -10.29
C GLU A 18 -8.91 -8.35 -10.16
N GLN A 19 -8.85 -9.43 -10.95
CA GLN A 19 -9.83 -10.52 -10.90
C GLN A 19 -9.91 -11.17 -9.52
N PHE A 20 -8.77 -11.33 -8.84
CA PHE A 20 -8.77 -11.85 -7.47
C PHE A 20 -9.64 -11.00 -6.53
N PHE A 21 -9.56 -9.67 -6.64
CA PHE A 21 -10.39 -8.78 -5.81
C PHE A 21 -11.86 -8.81 -6.23
N GLU A 22 -12.17 -8.91 -7.52
CA GLU A 22 -13.53 -9.06 -7.99
C GLU A 22 -14.17 -10.35 -7.46
N ASP A 23 -13.44 -11.47 -7.51
CA ASP A 23 -13.93 -12.79 -7.08
C ASP A 23 -14.06 -12.93 -5.55
N ASN A 24 -13.22 -12.19 -4.79
CA ASN A 24 -13.11 -12.36 -3.34
C ASN A 24 -13.58 -11.14 -2.54
N SER A 25 -14.19 -10.15 -3.18
CA SER A 25 -14.80 -9.01 -2.47
C SER A 25 -16.33 -9.09 -2.54
N PHE A 26 -16.99 -8.44 -1.61
CA PHE A 26 -18.44 -8.25 -1.68
C PHE A 26 -18.83 -6.87 -1.19
N SER A 27 -19.98 -6.38 -1.63
CA SER A 27 -20.54 -5.13 -1.16
C SER A 27 -21.73 -5.36 -0.23
N LEU A 28 -21.96 -4.41 0.66
CA LEU A 28 -23.11 -4.33 1.55
C LEU A 28 -23.75 -2.96 1.42
N LYS A 29 -25.07 -2.92 1.33
CA LYS A 29 -25.86 -1.66 1.30
C LYS A 29 -27.13 -1.81 2.11
N ILE A 30 -27.73 -0.70 2.46
CA ILE A 30 -29.04 -0.68 3.13
C ILE A 30 -30.08 -1.37 2.23
N GLY A 31 -30.87 -2.28 2.82
CA GLY A 31 -31.86 -3.10 2.14
C GLY A 31 -31.34 -4.45 1.66
N ASP A 32 -30.04 -4.74 1.77
CA ASP A 32 -29.51 -6.08 1.48
C ASP A 32 -29.94 -7.05 2.57
N SER A 33 -30.19 -8.30 2.16
CA SER A 33 -30.51 -9.41 3.06
C SER A 33 -29.34 -10.39 3.13
N ILE A 34 -28.75 -10.51 4.31
CA ILE A 34 -27.68 -11.45 4.62
C ILE A 34 -27.80 -11.91 6.08
N SER A 35 -27.77 -13.22 6.32
CA SER A 35 -27.76 -13.70 7.69
C SER A 35 -26.46 -13.34 8.40
N GLN A 36 -26.51 -13.09 9.71
CA GLN A 36 -25.31 -12.80 10.50
C GLN A 36 -24.30 -13.97 10.45
N THR A 37 -24.78 -15.20 10.31
CA THR A 37 -23.93 -16.39 10.17
C THR A 37 -23.19 -16.37 8.82
N ASP A 38 -23.87 -16.01 7.72
CA ASP A 38 -23.23 -15.91 6.42
C ASP A 38 -22.23 -14.76 6.38
N LEU A 39 -22.57 -13.60 6.98
CA LEU A 39 -21.64 -12.49 7.11
C LEU A 39 -20.38 -12.90 7.90
N LEU A 40 -20.54 -13.56 9.04
CA LEU A 40 -19.46 -14.08 9.86
C LEU A 40 -18.54 -15.01 9.04
N ASN A 41 -19.12 -15.97 8.35
CA ASN A 41 -18.36 -16.95 7.56
C ASN A 41 -17.59 -16.27 6.41
N ARG A 42 -18.20 -15.31 5.73
CA ARG A 42 -17.53 -14.52 4.69
C ARG A 42 -16.37 -13.70 5.25
N LEU A 43 -16.55 -13.04 6.39
CA LEU A 43 -15.49 -12.25 7.03
C LEU A 43 -14.30 -13.11 7.44
N ILE A 44 -14.55 -14.25 8.10
CA ILE A 44 -13.49 -15.19 8.48
C ILE A 44 -12.73 -15.67 7.24
N LYS A 45 -13.45 -16.03 6.18
CA LYS A 45 -12.84 -16.48 4.92
C LYS A 45 -11.94 -15.42 4.29
N LEU A 46 -12.26 -14.14 4.44
CA LEU A 46 -11.45 -13.01 3.97
C LEU A 46 -10.31 -12.62 4.93
N GLY A 47 -10.12 -13.35 6.03
CA GLY A 47 -9.03 -13.16 6.98
C GLY A 47 -9.35 -12.24 8.16
N TYR A 48 -10.61 -11.78 8.30
CA TYR A 48 -11.01 -10.97 9.44
C TYR A 48 -11.06 -11.78 10.73
N LYS A 49 -10.64 -11.18 11.83
CA LYS A 49 -10.65 -11.78 13.17
C LYS A 49 -11.84 -11.29 13.99
N ARG A 50 -12.52 -12.23 14.65
CA ARG A 50 -13.60 -11.88 15.56
C ARG A 50 -13.02 -11.27 16.84
N SER A 51 -13.51 -10.09 17.24
CA SER A 51 -13.16 -9.39 18.46
C SER A 51 -14.42 -9.08 19.27
N THR A 52 -14.27 -8.82 20.55
CA THR A 52 -15.37 -8.33 21.41
C THR A 52 -15.68 -6.86 21.15
N MET A 53 -14.65 -6.09 20.75
CA MET A 53 -14.75 -4.68 20.40
C MET A 53 -13.79 -4.42 19.26
N VAL A 54 -14.25 -3.77 18.21
CA VAL A 54 -13.47 -3.48 17.00
C VAL A 54 -12.61 -2.24 17.25
N SER A 55 -11.29 -2.41 17.22
CA SER A 55 -10.30 -1.35 17.42
C SER A 55 -9.32 -1.22 16.25
N ASP A 56 -9.02 -2.32 15.57
CA ASP A 56 -7.98 -2.40 14.56
C ASP A 56 -8.53 -2.90 13.22
N ILE A 57 -7.82 -2.54 12.14
CA ILE A 57 -8.13 -3.03 10.79
C ILE A 57 -8.09 -4.57 10.78
N GLY A 58 -9.09 -5.18 10.15
CA GLY A 58 -9.22 -6.63 10.08
C GLY A 58 -9.99 -7.25 11.23
N GLU A 59 -10.52 -6.46 12.14
CA GLU A 59 -11.40 -6.95 13.20
C GLU A 59 -12.88 -6.80 12.83
N PHE A 60 -13.69 -7.71 13.36
CA PHE A 60 -15.14 -7.59 13.33
C PHE A 60 -15.77 -8.08 14.62
N SER A 61 -16.97 -7.59 14.94
CA SER A 61 -17.77 -7.99 16.08
C SER A 61 -19.25 -8.10 15.69
N ILE A 62 -19.91 -9.15 16.12
CA ILE A 62 -21.37 -9.32 15.92
C ILE A 62 -22.01 -9.48 17.30
N ARG A 63 -22.93 -8.57 17.64
CA ARG A 63 -23.58 -8.49 18.95
C ARG A 63 -25.06 -8.11 18.79
N GLY A 64 -25.96 -9.04 19.04
CA GLY A 64 -27.40 -8.82 18.80
C GLY A 64 -27.64 -8.45 17.35
N ASP A 65 -28.32 -7.36 17.12
CA ASP A 65 -28.65 -6.87 15.77
C ASP A 65 -27.58 -5.91 15.18
N ILE A 66 -26.35 -5.92 15.71
CA ILE A 66 -25.28 -5.03 15.29
C ILE A 66 -24.06 -5.85 14.85
N ALA A 67 -23.50 -5.50 13.68
CA ALA A 67 -22.20 -5.96 13.24
C ALA A 67 -21.26 -4.77 12.99
N ASP A 68 -20.13 -4.78 13.66
CA ASP A 68 -19.05 -3.81 13.49
C ASP A 68 -17.92 -4.47 12.68
N ILE A 69 -17.40 -3.78 11.67
CA ILE A 69 -16.35 -4.29 10.79
C ILE A 69 -15.34 -3.17 10.52
N TYR A 70 -14.04 -3.45 10.72
CA TYR A 70 -12.96 -2.56 10.32
C TYR A 70 -12.25 -3.14 9.10
N SER A 71 -12.69 -2.72 7.91
CA SER A 71 -12.08 -3.10 6.64
C SER A 71 -10.84 -2.25 6.36
N LEU A 72 -10.30 -2.32 5.14
CA LEU A 72 -9.14 -1.52 4.70
C LEU A 72 -9.47 -0.03 4.45
N GLU A 73 -10.68 0.41 4.81
CA GLU A 73 -11.11 1.80 4.70
C GLU A 73 -10.63 2.63 5.92
N GLU A 74 -10.68 3.95 5.81
CA GLU A 74 -10.21 4.87 6.86
C GLU A 74 -10.95 4.69 8.19
N ASN A 75 -12.25 4.42 8.14
CA ASN A 75 -13.08 4.27 9.32
C ASN A 75 -13.81 2.92 9.33
N PRO A 76 -13.98 2.30 10.50
CA PRO A 76 -14.81 1.10 10.62
C PRO A 76 -16.28 1.42 10.41
N ILE A 77 -17.01 0.40 9.96
CA ILE A 77 -18.46 0.48 9.69
C ILE A 77 -19.25 -0.30 10.73
N ARG A 78 -20.42 0.22 11.06
CA ARG A 78 -21.45 -0.42 11.89
C ARG A 78 -22.70 -0.67 11.05
N LEU A 79 -23.11 -1.94 10.99
CA LEU A 79 -24.33 -2.40 10.36
C LEU A 79 -25.39 -2.62 11.43
N GLU A 80 -26.61 -2.14 11.22
CA GLU A 80 -27.77 -2.47 12.05
C GLU A 80 -28.71 -3.38 11.24
N PHE A 81 -29.15 -4.46 11.87
CA PHE A 81 -29.98 -5.47 11.25
C PHE A 81 -31.41 -5.44 11.81
N TRP A 82 -32.37 -5.78 10.96
CA TRP A 82 -33.72 -6.19 11.35
C TRP A 82 -33.94 -7.60 10.78
N GLY A 83 -33.78 -8.62 11.62
CA GLY A 83 -33.64 -10.00 11.14
C GLY A 83 -32.38 -10.14 10.28
N ASP A 84 -32.53 -10.52 9.03
CA ASP A 84 -31.44 -10.64 8.06
C ASP A 84 -31.28 -9.40 7.17
N GLU A 85 -32.15 -8.37 7.31
CA GLU A 85 -32.09 -7.17 6.49
C GLU A 85 -31.20 -6.09 7.14
N ILE A 86 -30.30 -5.51 6.36
CA ILE A 86 -29.48 -4.36 6.78
C ILE A 86 -30.33 -3.10 6.68
N VAL A 87 -30.69 -2.52 7.83
CA VAL A 87 -31.57 -1.33 7.90
C VAL A 87 -30.78 -0.04 8.03
N ASP A 88 -29.54 -0.08 8.49
CA ASP A 88 -28.68 1.08 8.59
C ASP A 88 -27.20 0.73 8.48
N ILE A 89 -26.38 1.66 7.92
CA ILE A 89 -24.92 1.57 7.83
C ILE A 89 -24.32 2.92 8.24
N ARG A 90 -23.34 2.91 9.15
CA ARG A 90 -22.65 4.11 9.62
C ARG A 90 -21.16 3.90 9.76
N PHE A 91 -20.36 4.93 9.52
CA PHE A 91 -19.01 4.98 10.06
C PHE A 91 -19.06 5.22 11.57
N PHE A 92 -18.11 4.63 12.29
CA PHE A 92 -17.91 4.92 13.70
C PHE A 92 -16.43 5.13 14.02
N ASN A 93 -16.15 5.77 15.13
CA ASN A 93 -14.78 5.97 15.62
C ASN A 93 -14.37 4.77 16.46
N ASN A 94 -13.24 4.14 16.10
CA ASN A 94 -12.75 2.90 16.74
C ASN A 94 -12.34 3.09 18.22
N GLU A 95 -11.88 4.30 18.62
CA GLU A 95 -11.49 4.58 20.00
C GLU A 95 -12.71 4.86 20.90
N THR A 96 -13.60 5.75 20.43
CA THR A 96 -14.76 6.18 21.22
C THR A 96 -16.00 5.32 21.02
N GLN A 97 -16.01 4.44 20.01
CA GLN A 97 -17.12 3.58 19.59
C GLN A 97 -18.40 4.36 19.18
N LYS A 98 -18.30 5.68 19.00
CA LYS A 98 -19.43 6.53 18.62
C LYS A 98 -19.61 6.61 17.11
N SER A 99 -20.86 6.56 16.67
CA SER A 99 -21.19 6.77 15.24
C SER A 99 -20.76 8.15 14.79
N ILE A 100 -20.20 8.23 13.57
CA ILE A 100 -19.71 9.48 12.95
C ILE A 100 -20.72 9.95 11.91
N LYS A 101 -21.02 9.12 10.90
CA LYS A 101 -21.81 9.51 9.74
C LYS A 101 -22.54 8.30 9.15
N LYS A 102 -23.80 8.51 8.73
CA LYS A 102 -24.56 7.52 7.97
C LYS A 102 -23.99 7.37 6.56
N ILE A 103 -23.98 6.14 6.07
CA ILE A 103 -23.52 5.75 4.72
C ILE A 103 -24.74 5.31 3.93
N THR A 104 -24.92 5.89 2.74
CA THR A 104 -25.98 5.53 1.80
C THR A 104 -25.48 4.74 0.60
N GLU A 105 -24.20 4.90 0.29
CA GLU A 105 -23.52 4.18 -0.78
C GLU A 105 -23.15 2.78 -0.35
N PRO A 106 -22.98 1.83 -1.29
CA PRO A 106 -22.48 0.50 -0.97
C PRO A 106 -21.09 0.55 -0.33
N VAL A 107 -20.87 -0.23 0.73
CA VAL A 107 -19.57 -0.43 1.35
C VAL A 107 -18.95 -1.73 0.86
N TYR A 108 -17.65 -1.72 0.57
CA TYR A 108 -16.94 -2.87 0.01
C TYR A 108 -16.09 -3.55 1.08
N ILE A 109 -16.26 -4.86 1.20
CA ILE A 109 -15.46 -5.71 2.06
C ILE A 109 -14.49 -6.49 1.19
N ARG A 110 -13.19 -6.29 1.42
CA ARG A 110 -12.10 -6.88 0.63
C ARG A 110 -11.29 -7.85 1.48
N PRO A 111 -10.57 -8.81 0.86
CA PRO A 111 -9.63 -9.67 1.56
C PRO A 111 -8.55 -8.85 2.27
N LEU A 112 -8.18 -9.26 3.49
CA LEU A 112 -7.08 -8.65 4.24
C LEU A 112 -5.70 -9.13 3.77
N TYR A 113 -5.65 -10.27 3.09
CA TYR A 113 -4.43 -10.90 2.60
C TYR A 113 -4.40 -10.93 1.08
N LYS A 114 -3.23 -11.09 0.51
CA LYS A 114 -3.02 -11.28 -0.95
C LYS A 114 -3.53 -12.64 -1.46
N PHE A 115 -4.24 -13.39 -0.63
CA PHE A 115 -4.83 -14.70 -0.91
C PHE A 115 -6.03 -14.95 0.01
N VAL A 116 -6.84 -15.92 -0.36
CA VAL A 116 -7.91 -16.46 0.49
C VAL A 116 -7.56 -17.91 0.79
N LEU A 117 -7.63 -18.29 2.06
CA LEU A 117 -7.32 -19.66 2.47
C LEU A 117 -8.40 -20.62 1.96
N PRO A 118 -8.01 -21.78 1.39
CA PRO A 118 -8.92 -22.88 1.12
C PRO A 118 -9.33 -23.56 2.43
N ASP A 119 -10.40 -24.36 2.38
CA ASP A 119 -10.88 -25.10 3.57
C ASP A 119 -9.85 -26.12 4.10
N ASN A 120 -8.98 -26.62 3.23
CA ASN A 120 -7.91 -27.55 3.58
C ASN A 120 -6.56 -27.05 3.02
N PRO A 121 -5.45 -27.30 3.71
CA PRO A 121 -4.14 -26.90 3.22
C PRO A 121 -3.81 -27.64 1.91
N PRO A 122 -3.18 -26.96 0.93
CA PRO A 122 -2.73 -27.61 -0.29
C PRO A 122 -1.80 -28.81 -0.01
N ASN A 123 -1.82 -29.81 -0.89
CA ASN A 123 -1.02 -31.03 -0.69
C ASN A 123 0.49 -30.73 -0.51
N GLU A 124 0.99 -29.76 -1.28
CA GLU A 124 2.38 -29.33 -1.28
C GLU A 124 2.76 -28.41 -0.10
N PHE A 125 1.76 -27.95 0.69
CA PHE A 125 1.99 -27.08 1.84
C PHE A 125 2.86 -27.79 2.89
N PRO A 126 3.78 -27.07 3.58
CA PRO A 126 4.68 -27.66 4.57
C PRO A 126 3.92 -28.47 5.63
N LYS A 127 4.33 -29.70 5.82
CA LYS A 127 3.63 -30.64 6.72
C LYS A 127 3.61 -30.15 8.17
N GLU A 128 4.66 -29.49 8.56
CA GLU A 128 4.87 -28.94 9.90
C GLU A 128 3.86 -27.83 10.23
N LEU A 129 3.35 -27.14 9.21
CA LEU A 129 2.37 -26.06 9.35
C LEU A 129 0.93 -26.51 9.14
N LYS A 130 0.69 -27.77 8.73
CA LYS A 130 -0.69 -28.24 8.43
C LYS A 130 -1.58 -28.21 9.66
N GLU A 131 -1.08 -28.67 10.81
CA GLU A 131 -1.85 -28.65 12.06
C GLU A 131 -2.18 -27.21 12.50
N GLN A 132 -1.23 -26.28 12.36
CA GLN A 132 -1.47 -24.87 12.66
C GLN A 132 -2.49 -24.27 11.67
N PHE A 133 -2.38 -24.58 10.38
CA PHE A 133 -3.35 -24.16 9.37
C PHE A 133 -4.78 -24.65 9.70
N GLU A 134 -4.92 -25.92 10.08
CA GLU A 134 -6.23 -26.52 10.39
C GLU A 134 -6.85 -25.93 11.66
N ASN A 135 -6.03 -25.55 12.64
CA ASN A 135 -6.49 -25.01 13.92
C ASN A 135 -6.74 -23.50 13.92
N GLU A 136 -5.89 -22.74 13.23
CA GLU A 136 -5.86 -21.27 13.30
C GLU A 136 -6.32 -20.60 11.99
N GLY A 137 -6.20 -21.28 10.84
CA GLY A 137 -6.40 -20.67 9.52
C GLY A 137 -5.34 -19.60 9.23
N TYR A 138 -5.68 -18.33 9.40
CA TYR A 138 -4.75 -17.21 9.25
C TYR A 138 -3.90 -17.02 10.51
N PHE A 139 -2.70 -17.55 10.51
CA PHE A 139 -1.72 -17.44 11.59
C PHE A 139 -0.61 -16.43 11.26
N GLU A 140 0.16 -16.02 12.26
CA GLU A 140 1.28 -15.12 12.08
C GLU A 140 2.35 -15.72 11.16
N GLY A 141 2.80 -14.96 10.16
CA GLY A 141 3.79 -15.41 9.17
C GLY A 141 3.21 -16.16 7.97
N ILE A 142 1.91 -16.47 7.92
CA ILE A 142 1.29 -17.18 6.78
C ILE A 142 1.50 -16.45 5.44
N ASN A 143 1.67 -15.13 5.47
CA ASN A 143 1.95 -14.32 4.27
C ASN A 143 3.20 -14.77 3.50
N VAL A 144 4.18 -15.36 4.19
CA VAL A 144 5.38 -15.91 3.57
C VAL A 144 5.03 -17.01 2.58
N TYR A 145 3.94 -17.72 2.81
CA TYR A 145 3.48 -18.88 2.04
C TYR A 145 2.40 -18.55 1.00
N GLN A 146 2.22 -17.27 0.65
CA GLN A 146 1.17 -16.83 -0.28
C GLN A 146 1.16 -17.59 -1.61
N SER A 147 2.34 -18.03 -2.12
CA SER A 147 2.47 -18.78 -3.37
C SER A 147 1.79 -20.16 -3.35
N TYR A 148 1.44 -20.68 -2.19
CA TYR A 148 0.64 -21.91 -2.07
C TYR A 148 -0.85 -21.67 -2.24
N PHE A 149 -1.33 -20.46 -2.01
CA PHE A 149 -2.76 -20.12 -1.92
C PHE A 149 -3.26 -19.29 -3.09
N ASN A 150 -2.37 -18.55 -3.75
CA ASN A 150 -2.70 -17.73 -4.90
C ASN A 150 -1.67 -17.94 -6.01
N SER A 151 -2.11 -18.49 -7.14
CA SER A 151 -1.27 -18.70 -8.33
C SER A 151 -1.36 -17.53 -9.33
N ASP A 152 -2.33 -16.62 -9.14
CA ASP A 152 -2.60 -15.48 -10.04
C ASP A 152 -2.04 -14.19 -9.43
N LEU A 153 -0.71 -14.18 -9.23
CA LEU A 153 0.00 -13.03 -8.71
C LEU A 153 0.63 -12.22 -9.85
N VAL A 154 0.42 -10.93 -9.82
CA VAL A 154 0.85 -9.97 -10.84
C VAL A 154 1.82 -8.94 -10.27
N ASN A 155 2.48 -8.19 -11.15
CA ASN A 155 3.30 -7.04 -10.76
C ASN A 155 2.44 -5.78 -10.58
N ILE A 156 2.90 -4.82 -9.79
CA ILE A 156 2.22 -3.52 -9.65
C ILE A 156 2.01 -2.82 -11.00
N LEU A 157 2.91 -2.99 -11.97
CA LEU A 157 2.80 -2.42 -13.31
C LEU A 157 1.61 -2.98 -14.10
N ASP A 158 1.14 -4.17 -13.77
CA ASP A 158 -0.03 -4.77 -14.43
C ASP A 158 -1.33 -3.99 -14.14
N TYR A 159 -1.36 -3.20 -13.05
CA TYR A 159 -2.46 -2.26 -12.73
C TYR A 159 -2.35 -0.92 -13.46
N PHE A 160 -1.18 -0.60 -14.03
CA PHE A 160 -0.88 0.71 -14.62
C PHE A 160 -0.36 0.59 -16.06
N LYS A 161 -0.94 -0.31 -16.86
CA LYS A 161 -0.47 -0.64 -18.23
C LYS A 161 -0.44 0.57 -19.19
N ASP A 162 -1.35 1.53 -18.99
CA ASP A 162 -1.49 2.72 -19.82
C ASP A 162 -0.71 3.94 -19.30
N TYR A 163 0.12 3.73 -18.25
CA TYR A 163 0.91 4.80 -17.67
C TYR A 163 2.30 4.89 -18.31
N ILE A 164 2.86 6.09 -18.28
CA ILE A 164 4.27 6.34 -18.61
C ILE A 164 5.08 6.03 -17.35
N ILE A 165 6.14 5.23 -17.49
CA ILE A 165 7.07 4.95 -16.39
C ILE A 165 8.13 6.04 -16.37
N VAL A 166 8.33 6.65 -15.22
CA VAL A 166 9.42 7.59 -14.98
C VAL A 166 10.41 6.92 -14.01
N PHE A 167 11.64 6.71 -14.49
CA PHE A 167 12.74 6.27 -13.64
C PHE A 167 13.54 7.48 -13.18
N ASP A 168 13.60 7.67 -11.87
CA ASP A 168 14.43 8.66 -11.23
C ASP A 168 15.78 8.01 -10.88
N GLU A 169 16.86 8.42 -11.55
CA GLU A 169 18.19 7.82 -11.46
C GLU A 169 18.21 6.30 -11.73
N TYR A 170 17.97 5.90 -12.97
CA TYR A 170 17.85 4.48 -13.36
C TYR A 170 18.98 3.59 -12.87
N ALA A 171 20.23 4.09 -12.88
CA ALA A 171 21.38 3.34 -12.40
C ALA A 171 21.28 3.03 -10.89
N GLU A 172 20.80 4.00 -10.11
CA GLU A 172 20.56 3.83 -8.66
C GLU A 172 19.39 2.88 -8.40
N VAL A 173 18.31 2.99 -9.19
CA VAL A 173 17.17 2.06 -9.14
C VAL A 173 17.63 0.63 -9.36
N SER A 174 18.46 0.38 -10.39
CA SER A 174 19.01 -0.94 -10.69
C SER A 174 19.94 -1.48 -9.60
N ALA A 175 20.84 -0.62 -9.09
CA ALA A 175 21.74 -1.00 -7.99
C ALA A 175 20.96 -1.31 -6.71
N LYS A 176 19.92 -0.53 -6.42
CA LYS A 176 19.04 -0.75 -5.26
C LYS A 176 18.28 -2.05 -5.36
N TYR A 177 17.82 -2.41 -6.56
CA TYR A 177 17.21 -3.71 -6.80
C TYR A 177 18.17 -4.84 -6.39
N GLN A 178 19.40 -4.85 -6.92
CA GLN A 178 20.37 -5.90 -6.64
C GLN A 178 20.62 -6.06 -5.13
N GLN A 179 20.76 -4.94 -4.43
CA GLN A 179 20.90 -4.94 -2.97
C GLN A 179 19.69 -5.59 -2.25
N ILE A 180 18.47 -5.29 -2.70
CA ILE A 180 17.24 -5.85 -2.11
C ILE A 180 17.16 -7.35 -2.37
N ASP A 181 17.46 -7.78 -3.60
CA ASP A 181 17.42 -9.19 -4.00
C ASP A 181 18.46 -10.03 -3.24
N ASP A 182 19.70 -9.57 -3.18
CA ASP A 182 20.77 -10.23 -2.41
C ASP A 182 20.41 -10.37 -0.93
N ASN A 183 19.88 -9.29 -0.32
CA ASN A 183 19.45 -9.31 1.07
C ASN A 183 18.29 -10.28 1.30
N PHE A 184 17.34 -10.34 0.37
CA PHE A 184 16.21 -11.26 0.45
C PHE A 184 16.70 -12.70 0.38
N ILE A 185 17.52 -13.05 -0.62
CA ILE A 185 18.05 -14.41 -0.83
C ILE A 185 18.86 -14.85 0.39
N ASN A 186 19.72 -13.99 0.93
CA ASN A 186 20.52 -14.29 2.11
C ASN A 186 19.63 -14.53 3.34
N SER A 187 18.67 -13.65 3.59
CA SER A 187 17.73 -13.79 4.73
C SER A 187 16.86 -15.03 4.60
N TYR A 188 16.38 -15.35 3.40
CA TYR A 188 15.61 -16.56 3.12
C TYR A 188 16.42 -17.83 3.40
N ASN A 189 17.65 -17.89 2.89
CA ASN A 189 18.52 -19.05 3.12
C ASN A 189 18.90 -19.22 4.59
N GLU A 190 19.09 -18.14 5.34
CA GLU A 190 19.37 -18.19 6.78
C GLU A 190 18.13 -18.66 7.56
N ALA A 191 16.96 -18.14 7.24
CA ALA A 191 15.71 -18.55 7.86
C ALA A 191 15.37 -20.02 7.62
N LEU A 192 15.67 -20.55 6.42
CA LEU A 192 15.56 -22.00 6.13
C LEU A 192 16.52 -22.82 6.97
N LYS A 193 17.80 -22.42 7.08
CA LYS A 193 18.82 -23.14 7.87
C LYS A 193 18.50 -23.19 9.36
N THR A 194 17.86 -22.14 9.86
CA THR A 194 17.48 -22.00 11.27
C THR A 194 16.08 -22.52 11.59
N ASN A 195 15.40 -23.14 10.61
CA ASN A 195 14.01 -23.61 10.70
C ASN A 195 13.01 -22.54 11.17
N GLN A 196 13.27 -21.29 10.84
CA GLN A 196 12.31 -20.19 11.09
C GLN A 196 11.20 -20.16 10.03
N ILE A 197 11.50 -20.64 8.83
CA ILE A 197 10.52 -20.84 7.75
C ILE A 197 10.78 -22.20 7.09
N TYR A 198 9.78 -22.67 6.35
CA TYR A 198 9.86 -23.84 5.49
C TYR A 198 9.97 -23.44 4.03
N ALA A 199 10.35 -24.38 3.17
CA ALA A 199 10.53 -24.12 1.75
C ALA A 199 9.27 -23.51 1.13
N LEU A 200 9.45 -22.48 0.32
CA LEU A 200 8.39 -21.84 -0.44
C LEU A 200 8.13 -22.63 -1.73
N LYS A 201 6.90 -22.62 -2.22
CA LYS A 201 6.55 -23.17 -3.54
C LYS A 201 7.28 -22.40 -4.64
N GLU A 202 7.31 -21.08 -4.52
CA GLU A 202 8.08 -20.18 -5.36
C GLU A 202 8.44 -18.90 -4.58
N ILE A 203 9.47 -18.22 -5.04
CA ILE A 203 9.90 -16.95 -4.45
C ILE A 203 8.82 -15.88 -4.65
N ASN A 204 8.50 -15.14 -3.59
CA ASN A 204 7.41 -14.16 -3.56
C ASN A 204 7.79 -12.78 -4.12
N HIS A 205 8.76 -12.71 -5.04
CA HIS A 205 9.11 -11.48 -5.73
C HIS A 205 9.47 -11.73 -7.20
N PHE A 206 9.41 -10.66 -8.01
CA PHE A 206 9.84 -10.66 -9.39
C PHE A 206 11.33 -10.38 -9.48
N THR A 207 12.00 -11.01 -10.45
CA THR A 207 13.38 -10.68 -10.80
C THR A 207 13.44 -9.36 -11.57
N TRP A 208 14.60 -8.68 -11.56
CA TRP A 208 14.79 -7.46 -12.34
C TRP A 208 14.61 -7.69 -13.84
N GLU A 209 15.04 -8.85 -14.32
CA GLU A 209 14.86 -9.23 -15.73
C GLU A 209 13.37 -9.30 -16.12
N GLU A 210 12.54 -9.89 -15.25
CA GLU A 210 11.09 -9.94 -15.44
C GLU A 210 10.47 -8.54 -15.44
N ILE A 211 10.92 -7.65 -14.54
CA ILE A 211 10.47 -6.25 -14.49
C ILE A 211 10.84 -5.52 -15.80
N ILE A 212 12.10 -5.62 -16.23
CA ILE A 212 12.55 -4.97 -17.46
C ILE A 212 11.78 -5.50 -18.68
N LYS A 213 11.53 -6.80 -18.74
CA LYS A 213 10.72 -7.42 -19.81
C LYS A 213 9.28 -6.90 -19.80
N LYS A 214 8.66 -6.77 -18.63
CA LYS A 214 7.31 -6.18 -18.50
C LYS A 214 7.25 -4.74 -18.99
N THR A 215 8.28 -3.95 -18.74
CA THR A 215 8.34 -2.56 -19.18
C THR A 215 8.71 -2.37 -20.65
N ALA A 216 9.05 -3.44 -21.39
CA ALA A 216 9.54 -3.33 -22.78
C ALA A 216 8.56 -2.64 -23.74
N GLY A 217 7.25 -2.84 -23.55
CA GLY A 217 6.19 -2.21 -24.36
C GLY A 217 5.66 -0.88 -23.82
N MET A 218 6.15 -0.39 -22.68
CA MET A 218 5.66 0.83 -22.05
C MET A 218 6.51 2.04 -22.45
N GLN A 219 5.88 3.22 -22.49
CA GLN A 219 6.61 4.47 -22.63
C GLN A 219 7.42 4.75 -21.38
N LYS A 220 8.66 5.21 -21.54
CA LYS A 220 9.59 5.45 -20.43
C LYS A 220 10.22 6.82 -20.54
N ILE A 221 10.42 7.45 -19.39
CA ILE A 221 11.22 8.67 -19.20
C ILE A 221 12.28 8.34 -18.17
N TYR A 222 13.51 8.72 -18.44
CA TYR A 222 14.63 8.59 -17.51
C TYR A 222 15.03 9.99 -17.05
N LEU A 223 14.94 10.24 -15.75
CA LEU A 223 15.44 11.45 -15.11
C LEU A 223 16.83 11.10 -14.55
N ASN A 224 17.87 11.68 -15.10
CA ASN A 224 19.25 11.42 -14.67
C ASN A 224 19.97 12.75 -14.48
N ASN A 225 20.79 12.83 -13.42
CA ASN A 225 21.68 13.99 -13.21
C ASN A 225 22.85 14.02 -14.20
N PHE A 226 23.18 12.86 -14.77
CA PHE A 226 24.25 12.74 -15.75
C PHE A 226 23.77 11.98 -16.99
N LEU A 227 24.23 12.37 -18.17
CA LEU A 227 23.96 11.65 -19.40
C LEU A 227 24.56 10.25 -19.32
N SER A 228 23.70 9.23 -19.46
CA SER A 228 24.09 7.83 -19.34
C SER A 228 24.03 7.05 -20.67
N ASP A 229 23.44 7.60 -21.74
CA ASP A 229 23.30 6.88 -23.01
C ASP A 229 23.22 7.84 -24.20
N GLU A 230 24.09 7.62 -25.22
CA GLU A 230 24.17 8.43 -26.42
C GLU A 230 23.05 8.14 -27.43
N ASN A 231 22.23 7.11 -27.23
CA ASN A 231 21.27 6.61 -28.21
C ASN A 231 19.82 7.08 -27.98
N ASN A 232 19.55 7.83 -26.92
CA ASN A 232 18.21 8.33 -26.59
C ASN A 232 18.06 9.81 -26.96
N GLU A 233 16.82 10.24 -27.26
CA GLU A 233 16.52 11.66 -27.35
C GLU A 233 16.67 12.28 -25.95
N VAL A 234 17.61 13.22 -25.83
CA VAL A 234 17.94 13.87 -24.56
C VAL A 234 17.34 15.27 -24.55
N ILE A 235 16.58 15.56 -23.50
CA ILE A 235 16.11 16.91 -23.17
C ILE A 235 16.92 17.39 -21.98
N ASP A 236 17.80 18.37 -22.23
CA ASP A 236 18.56 19.02 -21.14
C ASP A 236 17.66 20.03 -20.44
N ILE A 237 17.45 19.82 -19.13
CA ILE A 237 16.73 20.74 -18.27
C ILE A 237 17.80 21.48 -17.45
N ASP A 238 18.06 22.77 -17.74
CA ASP A 238 18.99 23.59 -16.94
C ASP A 238 18.45 23.75 -15.51
N ALA A 239 18.57 22.70 -14.73
CA ALA A 239 18.17 22.63 -13.34
C ALA A 239 19.41 22.56 -12.46
N ARG A 240 19.41 23.29 -11.35
CA ARG A 240 20.51 23.32 -10.38
C ARG A 240 19.98 23.03 -8.99
N ASN A 241 20.77 22.32 -8.21
CA ASN A 241 20.45 22.12 -6.81
C ASN A 241 20.44 23.46 -6.05
N VAL A 242 19.44 23.62 -5.19
CA VAL A 242 19.41 24.75 -4.26
C VAL A 242 20.48 24.56 -3.21
N GLN A 243 21.11 25.66 -2.79
CA GLN A 243 22.08 25.66 -1.69
C GLN A 243 21.46 25.06 -0.41
N ILE A 244 22.25 24.28 0.33
CA ILE A 244 21.87 23.79 1.65
C ILE A 244 22.09 24.90 2.68
N PHE A 245 21.09 25.19 3.50
CA PHE A 245 21.12 26.31 4.45
C PHE A 245 21.29 25.92 5.92
N ASP A 246 21.27 24.61 6.26
CA ASP A 246 21.47 24.08 7.63
C ASP A 246 20.70 24.84 8.72
N ALA A 247 19.44 25.20 8.44
CA ALA A 247 18.56 26.02 9.28
C ALA A 247 19.02 27.50 9.50
N ASP A 248 19.98 27.99 8.71
CA ASP A 248 20.38 29.40 8.73
C ASP A 248 19.34 30.26 7.96
N MET A 249 18.39 30.83 8.68
CA MET A 249 17.34 31.68 8.11
C MET A 249 17.86 32.99 7.53
N LEU A 250 18.99 33.49 7.99
CA LEU A 250 19.62 34.68 7.41
C LEU A 250 20.18 34.36 6.01
N ALA A 251 20.84 33.21 5.87
CA ALA A 251 21.33 32.75 4.57
C ALA A 251 20.15 32.48 3.60
N VAL A 252 19.04 31.90 4.08
CA VAL A 252 17.81 31.75 3.30
C VAL A 252 17.28 33.12 2.84
N ALA A 253 17.16 34.09 3.74
CA ALA A 253 16.63 35.39 3.39
C ALA A 253 17.51 36.11 2.34
N LYS A 254 18.83 36.05 2.45
CA LYS A 254 19.77 36.60 1.45
C LYS A 254 19.59 35.93 0.09
N PHE A 255 19.54 34.59 0.06
CA PHE A 255 19.33 33.84 -1.16
C PHE A 255 17.99 34.23 -1.84
N LEU A 256 16.92 34.37 -1.08
CA LEU A 256 15.61 34.78 -1.60
C LEU A 256 15.63 36.22 -2.14
N GLN A 257 16.38 37.14 -1.47
CA GLN A 257 16.55 38.52 -1.95
C GLN A 257 17.34 38.57 -3.26
N GLU A 258 18.37 37.76 -3.44
CA GLU A 258 19.14 37.64 -4.68
C GLU A 258 18.34 37.07 -5.83
N HIS A 259 17.29 36.28 -5.54
CA HIS A 259 16.44 35.58 -6.52
C HIS A 259 15.03 36.17 -6.64
N LYS A 260 14.81 37.46 -6.32
CA LYS A 260 13.50 38.15 -6.38
C LYS A 260 12.79 38.07 -7.74
N GLY A 261 13.47 37.79 -8.83
CA GLY A 261 12.89 37.63 -10.17
C GLY A 261 12.34 36.24 -10.48
N TYR A 262 12.50 35.29 -9.58
CA TYR A 262 12.05 33.91 -9.76
C TYR A 262 10.72 33.65 -9.04
N GLN A 263 9.96 32.68 -9.53
CA GLN A 263 8.84 32.15 -8.79
C GLN A 263 9.39 31.19 -7.73
N ILE A 264 9.28 31.57 -6.46
CA ILE A 264 9.85 30.83 -5.35
C ILE A 264 8.74 30.07 -4.62
N THR A 265 8.99 28.80 -4.33
CA THR A 265 8.12 27.94 -3.53
C THR A 265 8.93 27.28 -2.41
N ILE A 266 8.47 27.39 -1.18
CA ILE A 266 9.06 26.74 -0.02
C ILE A 266 8.20 25.58 0.42
N ALA A 267 8.77 24.36 0.44
CA ALA A 267 8.14 23.18 0.98
C ALA A 267 8.46 23.07 2.48
N THR A 268 7.46 23.11 3.36
CA THR A 268 7.65 23.04 4.81
C THR A 268 6.36 22.71 5.56
N ASP A 269 6.47 21.91 6.62
CA ASP A 269 5.39 21.66 7.58
C ASP A 269 5.19 22.86 8.57
N PHE A 270 6.17 23.78 8.63
CA PHE A 270 6.17 24.90 9.58
C PHE A 270 5.89 26.24 8.89
N GLN A 271 4.94 26.25 7.95
CA GLN A 271 4.65 27.41 7.07
C GLN A 271 4.53 28.75 7.82
N GLU A 272 3.73 28.79 8.88
CA GLU A 272 3.48 30.03 9.62
C GLU A 272 4.77 30.56 10.31
N ARG A 273 5.57 29.63 10.85
CA ARG A 273 6.84 30.00 11.48
C ARG A 273 7.86 30.56 10.47
N VAL A 274 7.92 29.95 9.29
CA VAL A 274 8.82 30.41 8.20
C VAL A 274 8.36 31.77 7.69
N LYS A 275 7.05 32.01 7.53
CA LYS A 275 6.50 33.31 7.16
C LYS A 275 6.87 34.42 8.16
N GLU A 276 6.69 34.16 9.47
CA GLU A 276 7.04 35.11 10.52
C GLU A 276 8.53 35.52 10.43
N VAL A 277 9.40 34.55 10.29
CA VAL A 277 10.84 34.81 10.21
C VAL A 277 11.21 35.56 8.93
N LEU A 278 10.64 35.17 7.77
CA LEU A 278 10.93 35.87 6.51
C LEU A 278 10.35 37.29 6.46
N ALA A 279 9.28 37.58 7.18
CA ALA A 279 8.74 38.92 7.33
C ALA A 279 9.69 39.88 8.04
N GLU A 280 10.55 39.38 8.95
CA GLU A 280 11.62 40.19 9.58
C GLU A 280 12.65 40.69 8.56
N TYR A 281 12.73 40.09 7.38
CA TYR A 281 13.61 40.46 6.27
C TYR A 281 12.87 41.10 5.09
N ASP A 282 11.61 41.55 5.29
CA ASP A 282 10.76 42.16 4.26
C ASP A 282 10.49 41.24 3.06
N ILE A 283 10.36 39.90 3.30
CA ILE A 283 10.09 38.90 2.28
C ILE A 283 8.67 38.35 2.50
N PHE A 284 7.74 38.66 1.58
CA PHE A 284 6.31 38.34 1.71
C PHE A 284 5.74 37.54 0.54
N ASP A 285 6.35 37.63 -0.65
CA ASP A 285 5.83 37.05 -1.89
C ASP A 285 6.45 35.67 -2.17
N ILE A 286 6.10 34.71 -1.34
CA ILE A 286 6.59 33.33 -1.41
C ILE A 286 5.39 32.37 -1.45
N ASN A 287 5.44 31.39 -2.35
CA ASN A 287 4.51 30.27 -2.35
C ASN A 287 4.96 29.20 -1.34
N TYR A 288 4.00 28.55 -0.68
CA TYR A 288 4.27 27.50 0.29
C TYR A 288 3.51 26.23 -0.10
N ILE A 289 4.16 25.10 0.03
CA ILE A 289 3.58 23.77 -0.10
C ILE A 289 3.91 22.93 1.13
N ARG A 290 3.10 21.93 1.39
CA ARG A 290 3.23 21.00 2.51
C ARG A 290 3.79 19.69 2.03
#